data_eaed518008f0d1ee950b4cab36081ffe
#
_entry.id   eaed518008f0d1ee950b4cab36081ffe
#
_cell.length_a   1.000
_cell.length_b   1.000
_cell.length_c   1.000
_cell.angle_alpha   90.00
_cell.angle_beta   90.00
_cell.angle_gamma   90.00
#
_symmetry.space_group_name_H-M   'P 1'
#
loop_
_entity.id
_entity.type
_entity.pdbx_description
1 polymer ?
#
loop_
_entity_poly.entity_id
_entity_poly.type
_entity_poly.pdbx_seq_one_letter_code
_entity_poly.pdbx_strand_id
1 'polypeptide(L)'
;MSIRKIFEEELSQLKTELVEMCRLTEQMISDAIEALVNRDRELGKSIAGADKRVDEYEMDIEKRCMRILLKQQPVAKDFREVSTALKMITDIERFGDQASDIGDLVYTMPGERYIKKLEHITAMGNLAEKMVRESVDSFISNNEALANEVIALDDKMDDLFLTVKKELIELIKKDGANGD
;
A
#
# COMPACT_ATOMS: atom_id res chain seq x y z
N MET A 1 -26.98 -17.22 20.91
CA MET A 1 -25.57 -17.14 20.50
C MET A 1 -24.79 -16.50 21.64
N SER A 2 -23.62 -17.03 22.03
CA SER A 2 -22.82 -16.40 23.09
C SER A 2 -22.25 -15.08 22.59
N ILE A 3 -22.21 -14.04 23.44
CA ILE A 3 -21.60 -12.70 23.13
C ILE A 3 -20.19 -12.89 22.60
N ARG A 4 -19.40 -13.81 23.19
CA ARG A 4 -18.03 -14.10 22.76
C ARG A 4 -17.97 -14.68 21.34
N LYS A 5 -18.92 -15.51 20.93
CA LYS A 5 -18.97 -16.06 19.57
C LYS A 5 -19.22 -14.98 18.53
N ILE A 6 -20.12 -14.03 18.83
CA ILE A 6 -20.39 -12.87 17.97
C ILE A 6 -19.13 -12.02 17.82
N PHE A 7 -18.41 -11.81 18.91
CA PHE A 7 -17.16 -11.05 18.88
C PHE A 7 -16.07 -11.73 18.01
N GLU A 8 -15.88 -13.05 18.17
CA GLU A 8 -14.93 -13.82 17.38
C GLU A 8 -15.30 -13.81 15.86
N GLU A 9 -16.59 -13.87 15.54
CA GLU A 9 -17.10 -13.75 14.17
C GLU A 9 -16.79 -12.34 13.58
N GLU A 10 -17.02 -11.28 14.34
CA GLU A 10 -16.72 -9.90 13.90
C GLU A 10 -15.21 -9.67 13.71
N LEU A 11 -14.35 -10.20 14.58
CA LEU A 11 -12.89 -10.16 14.40
C LEU A 11 -12.42 -10.96 13.19
N SER A 12 -13.00 -12.13 12.95
CA SER A 12 -12.68 -12.94 11.78
C SER A 12 -13.05 -12.22 10.49
N GLN A 13 -14.21 -11.57 10.46
CA GLN A 13 -14.66 -10.78 9.32
C GLN A 13 -13.76 -9.53 9.10
N LEU A 14 -13.38 -8.85 10.18
CA LEU A 14 -12.43 -7.73 10.12
C LEU A 14 -11.12 -8.14 9.45
N LYS A 15 -10.56 -9.30 9.85
CA LYS A 15 -9.33 -9.84 9.25
C LYS A 15 -9.49 -10.17 7.77
N THR A 16 -10.63 -10.75 7.40
CA THR A 16 -10.92 -11.08 6.00
C THR A 16 -10.98 -9.82 5.15
N GLU A 17 -11.69 -8.80 5.59
CA GLU A 17 -11.82 -7.53 4.87
C GLU A 17 -10.46 -6.80 4.75
N LEU A 18 -9.62 -6.84 5.80
CA LEU A 18 -8.28 -6.28 5.76
C LEU A 18 -7.38 -6.99 4.73
N VAL A 19 -7.47 -8.32 4.64
CA VAL A 19 -6.73 -9.09 3.62
C VAL A 19 -7.21 -8.76 2.21
N GLU A 20 -8.52 -8.59 1.99
CA GLU A 20 -9.06 -8.23 0.67
C GLU A 20 -8.64 -6.80 0.28
N MET A 21 -8.68 -5.83 1.21
CA MET A 21 -8.17 -4.48 1.00
C MET A 21 -6.69 -4.50 0.61
N CYS A 22 -5.87 -5.26 1.35
CA CYS A 22 -4.44 -5.44 1.07
C CYS A 22 -4.19 -5.97 -0.34
N ARG A 23 -4.87 -7.04 -0.74
CA ARG A 23 -4.72 -7.64 -2.08
C ARG A 23 -5.07 -6.67 -3.20
N LEU A 24 -6.13 -5.88 -3.00
CA LEU A 24 -6.50 -4.85 -3.97
C LEU A 24 -5.40 -3.81 -4.12
N THR A 25 -4.85 -3.33 -3.00
CA THR A 25 -3.77 -2.34 -2.99
C THR A 25 -2.47 -2.91 -3.58
N GLU A 26 -2.12 -4.17 -3.28
CA GLU A 26 -1.00 -4.88 -3.93
C GLU A 26 -1.14 -4.89 -5.45
N GLN A 27 -2.33 -5.24 -5.96
CA GLN A 27 -2.59 -5.24 -7.39
C GLN A 27 -2.45 -3.86 -8.00
N MET A 28 -2.96 -2.82 -7.33
CA MET A 28 -2.82 -1.44 -7.80
C MET A 28 -1.36 -0.98 -7.85
N ILE A 29 -0.54 -1.34 -6.85
CA ILE A 29 0.90 -1.04 -6.86
C ILE A 29 1.58 -1.75 -8.02
N SER A 30 1.32 -3.04 -8.20
CA SER A 30 1.89 -3.86 -9.28
C SER A 30 1.54 -3.29 -10.66
N ASP A 31 0.26 -2.99 -10.89
CA ASP A 31 -0.23 -2.42 -12.15
C ASP A 31 0.36 -1.03 -12.40
N ALA A 32 0.48 -0.18 -11.36
CA ALA A 32 1.06 1.15 -11.47
C ALA A 32 2.54 1.09 -11.88
N ILE A 33 3.31 0.17 -11.31
CA ILE A 33 4.71 -0.04 -11.69
C ILE A 33 4.81 -0.62 -13.11
N GLU A 34 3.95 -1.55 -13.48
CA GLU A 34 3.89 -2.10 -14.84
C GLU A 34 3.57 -0.99 -15.86
N ALA A 35 2.53 -0.20 -15.60
CA ALA A 35 2.15 0.94 -16.43
C ALA A 35 3.31 1.93 -16.56
N LEU A 36 3.99 2.25 -15.46
CA LEU A 36 5.13 3.17 -15.45
C LEU A 36 6.29 2.61 -16.27
N VAL A 37 6.69 1.36 -16.07
CA VAL A 37 7.85 0.75 -16.75
C VAL A 37 7.62 0.64 -18.24
N ASN A 38 6.41 0.21 -18.65
CA ASN A 38 6.05 -0.01 -20.04
C ASN A 38 5.52 1.26 -20.73
N ARG A 39 5.29 2.36 -19.98
CA ARG A 39 4.61 3.59 -20.43
C ARG A 39 3.23 3.28 -21.02
N ASP A 40 2.54 2.33 -20.40
CA ASP A 40 1.21 1.93 -20.81
C ASP A 40 0.17 2.94 -20.29
N ARG A 41 -0.18 3.91 -21.16
CA ARG A 41 -1.13 4.98 -20.84
C ARG A 41 -2.54 4.46 -20.61
N GLU A 42 -2.95 3.38 -21.30
CA GLU A 42 -4.29 2.81 -21.10
C GLU A 42 -4.37 2.10 -19.75
N LEU A 43 -3.33 1.35 -19.36
CA LEU A 43 -3.23 0.78 -18.02
C LEU A 43 -3.16 1.90 -16.97
N GLY A 44 -2.33 2.93 -17.17
CA GLY A 44 -2.26 4.10 -16.29
C GLY A 44 -3.63 4.75 -16.08
N LYS A 45 -4.38 4.98 -17.16
CA LYS A 45 -5.73 5.51 -17.09
C LYS A 45 -6.72 4.61 -16.32
N SER A 46 -6.56 3.30 -16.40
CA SER A 46 -7.43 2.36 -15.69
C SER A 46 -7.18 2.34 -14.19
N ILE A 47 -5.94 2.64 -13.78
CA ILE A 47 -5.54 2.70 -12.36
C ILE A 47 -5.94 4.05 -11.76
N ALA A 48 -5.86 5.13 -12.55
CA ALA A 48 -6.27 6.45 -12.13
C ALA A 48 -7.73 6.45 -11.65
N GLY A 49 -7.95 6.70 -10.35
CA GLY A 49 -9.26 6.66 -9.71
C GLY A 49 -9.78 5.25 -9.38
N ALA A 50 -8.92 4.21 -9.44
CA ALA A 50 -9.26 2.87 -8.96
C ALA A 50 -9.20 2.74 -7.42
N ASP A 51 -8.61 3.72 -6.75
CA ASP A 51 -8.52 3.91 -5.30
C ASP A 51 -9.87 3.85 -4.59
N LYS A 52 -10.96 4.33 -5.22
CA LYS A 52 -12.32 4.35 -4.64
C LYS A 52 -12.76 3.04 -4.00
N ARG A 53 -12.30 1.92 -4.54
CA ARG A 53 -12.65 0.61 -3.98
C ARG A 53 -11.85 0.31 -2.71
N VAL A 54 -10.63 0.84 -2.61
CA VAL A 54 -9.81 0.77 -1.39
C VAL A 54 -10.44 1.65 -0.31
N ASP A 55 -10.92 2.86 -0.66
CA ASP A 55 -11.65 3.77 0.22
C ASP A 55 -12.93 3.13 0.78
N GLU A 56 -13.67 2.40 -0.07
CA GLU A 56 -14.85 1.66 0.38
C GLU A 56 -14.50 0.61 1.44
N TYR A 57 -13.40 -0.11 1.25
CA TYR A 57 -12.89 -1.05 2.25
C TYR A 57 -12.46 -0.34 3.53
N GLU A 58 -11.72 0.78 3.44
CA GLU A 58 -11.33 1.58 4.60
C GLU A 58 -12.56 1.97 5.42
N MET A 59 -13.55 2.60 4.79
CA MET A 59 -14.78 3.02 5.46
C MET A 59 -15.56 1.86 6.10
N ASP A 60 -15.63 0.71 5.45
CA ASP A 60 -16.39 -0.43 5.96
C ASP A 60 -15.66 -1.14 7.11
N ILE A 61 -14.34 -1.25 7.03
CA ILE A 61 -13.50 -1.77 8.12
C ILE A 61 -13.52 -0.81 9.32
N GLU A 62 -13.43 0.51 9.10
CA GLU A 62 -13.57 1.51 10.15
C GLU A 62 -14.91 1.36 10.90
N LYS A 63 -16.02 1.32 10.17
CA LYS A 63 -17.36 1.13 10.75
C LYS A 63 -17.44 -0.17 11.55
N ARG A 64 -16.81 -1.27 11.07
CA ARG A 64 -16.74 -2.53 11.79
C ARG A 64 -15.95 -2.41 13.08
N CYS A 65 -14.76 -1.81 13.02
CA CYS A 65 -13.93 -1.55 14.20
C CYS A 65 -14.68 -0.74 15.25
N MET A 66 -15.32 0.35 14.84
CA MET A 66 -16.12 1.19 15.74
C MET A 66 -17.31 0.41 16.35
N ARG A 67 -17.96 -0.45 15.57
CA ARG A 67 -19.03 -1.33 16.06
C ARG A 67 -18.54 -2.31 17.11
N ILE A 68 -17.38 -2.93 16.87
CA ILE A 68 -16.74 -3.85 17.83
C ILE A 68 -16.42 -3.11 19.14
N LEU A 69 -15.77 -1.96 19.06
CA LEU A 69 -15.39 -1.17 20.22
C LEU A 69 -16.61 -0.74 21.06
N LEU A 70 -17.69 -0.28 20.41
CA LEU A 70 -18.88 0.21 21.10
C LEU A 70 -19.75 -0.91 21.68
N LYS A 71 -19.92 -2.03 20.96
CA LYS A 71 -20.88 -3.06 21.36
C LYS A 71 -20.26 -4.17 22.22
N GLN A 72 -18.97 -4.46 21.99
CA GLN A 72 -18.32 -5.62 22.62
C GLN A 72 -17.42 -5.23 23.78
N GLN A 73 -17.06 -3.94 23.91
CA GLN A 73 -16.15 -3.43 24.94
C GLN A 73 -14.91 -4.32 25.13
N PRO A 74 -14.12 -4.53 24.06
CA PRO A 74 -13.00 -5.44 24.07
C PRO A 74 -11.95 -5.03 25.11
N VAL A 75 -11.28 -6.02 25.73
CA VAL A 75 -10.26 -5.77 26.75
C VAL A 75 -8.86 -5.97 26.21
N ALA A 76 -7.94 -5.19 26.72
CA ALA A 76 -6.49 -5.31 26.52
C ALA A 76 -6.04 -5.82 25.14
N LYS A 77 -5.90 -7.13 24.95
CA LYS A 77 -5.40 -7.73 23.71
C LYS A 77 -6.34 -7.46 22.52
N ASP A 78 -7.63 -7.69 22.71
CA ASP A 78 -8.63 -7.54 21.66
C ASP A 78 -8.80 -6.06 21.27
N PHE A 79 -8.72 -5.15 22.25
CA PHE A 79 -8.71 -3.70 21.99
C PHE A 79 -7.50 -3.29 21.14
N ARG A 80 -6.31 -3.81 21.44
CA ARG A 80 -5.11 -3.53 20.64
C ARG A 80 -5.23 -4.04 19.22
N GLU A 81 -5.79 -5.23 19.02
CA GLU A 81 -6.01 -5.81 17.70
C GLU A 81 -6.90 -4.91 16.83
N VAL A 82 -8.06 -4.50 17.35
CA VAL A 82 -8.97 -3.59 16.64
C VAL A 82 -8.34 -2.21 16.39
N SER A 83 -7.65 -1.64 17.37
CA SER A 83 -7.00 -0.33 17.24
C SER A 83 -5.81 -0.35 16.27
N THR A 84 -5.12 -1.48 16.15
CA THR A 84 -4.07 -1.67 15.16
C THR A 84 -4.66 -1.74 13.75
N ALA A 85 -5.74 -2.50 13.56
CA ALA A 85 -6.44 -2.55 12.27
C ALA A 85 -6.87 -1.15 11.79
N LEU A 86 -7.41 -0.30 12.69
CA LEU A 86 -7.78 1.08 12.38
C LEU A 86 -6.61 1.93 11.86
N LYS A 87 -5.40 1.70 12.35
CA LYS A 87 -4.21 2.40 11.83
C LYS A 87 -3.77 1.84 10.50
N MET A 88 -3.80 0.50 10.35
CA MET A 88 -3.35 -0.16 9.14
C MET A 88 -4.19 0.23 7.92
N ILE A 89 -5.53 0.33 8.07
CA ILE A 89 -6.39 0.65 6.91
C ILE A 89 -6.05 2.01 6.31
N THR A 90 -5.77 3.01 7.13
CA THR A 90 -5.40 4.34 6.65
C THR A 90 -4.04 4.33 5.92
N ASP A 91 -3.08 3.54 6.39
CA ASP A 91 -1.81 3.41 5.68
C ASP A 91 -1.96 2.61 4.37
N ILE A 92 -2.81 1.57 4.34
CA ILE A 92 -3.10 0.79 3.13
C ILE A 92 -3.83 1.63 2.09
N GLU A 93 -4.82 2.44 2.50
CA GLU A 93 -5.52 3.40 1.63
C GLU A 93 -4.52 4.36 0.97
N ARG A 94 -3.60 4.96 1.73
CA ARG A 94 -2.57 5.85 1.18
C ARG A 94 -1.68 5.19 0.13
N PHE A 95 -1.40 3.90 0.24
CA PHE A 95 -0.71 3.16 -0.83
C PHE A 95 -1.58 3.03 -2.08
N GLY A 96 -2.89 2.84 -1.93
CA GLY A 96 -3.85 2.85 -3.02
C GLY A 96 -3.88 4.18 -3.75
N ASP A 97 -3.98 5.28 -2.99
CA ASP A 97 -3.93 6.65 -3.51
C ASP A 97 -2.66 6.91 -4.31
N GLN A 98 -1.50 6.55 -3.76
CA GLN A 98 -0.22 6.74 -4.45
C GLN A 98 -0.10 5.89 -5.71
N ALA A 99 -0.66 4.69 -5.74
CA ALA A 99 -0.72 3.88 -6.95
C ALA A 99 -1.61 4.53 -8.01
N SER A 100 -2.76 5.10 -7.62
CA SER A 100 -3.64 5.89 -8.49
C SER A 100 -2.93 7.12 -9.05
N ASP A 101 -2.20 7.87 -8.22
CA ASP A 101 -1.39 9.03 -8.63
C ASP A 101 -0.31 8.66 -9.65
N ILE A 102 0.36 7.51 -9.47
CA ILE A 102 1.31 6.99 -10.47
C ILE A 102 0.59 6.67 -11.78
N GLY A 103 -0.60 6.09 -11.73
CA GLY A 103 -1.44 5.85 -12.91
C GLY A 103 -1.75 7.13 -13.67
N ASP A 104 -2.18 8.18 -12.98
CA ASP A 104 -2.43 9.51 -13.54
C ASP A 104 -1.17 10.12 -14.16
N LEU A 105 -0.04 10.01 -13.47
CA LEU A 105 1.25 10.45 -13.98
C LEU A 105 1.58 9.77 -15.31
N VAL A 106 1.46 8.44 -15.39
CA VAL A 106 1.72 7.66 -16.61
C VAL A 106 0.76 8.06 -17.73
N TYR A 107 -0.52 8.25 -17.42
CA TYR A 107 -1.53 8.66 -18.41
C TYR A 107 -1.22 10.03 -19.00
N THR A 108 -0.74 10.98 -18.20
CA THR A 108 -0.47 12.36 -18.62
C THR A 108 0.97 12.61 -19.08
N MET A 109 1.90 11.70 -18.80
CA MET A 109 3.33 11.86 -19.07
C MET A 109 3.63 12.14 -20.54
N PRO A 110 4.37 13.21 -20.88
CA PRO A 110 4.78 13.51 -22.25
C PRO A 110 5.94 12.62 -22.72
N GLY A 111 6.16 12.60 -24.04
CA GLY A 111 7.32 11.95 -24.65
C GLY A 111 7.15 10.44 -24.86
N GLU A 112 8.12 9.82 -25.54
CA GLU A 112 8.05 8.42 -25.96
C GLU A 112 9.03 7.50 -25.22
N ARG A 113 10.06 8.03 -24.57
CA ARG A 113 11.14 7.23 -23.97
C ARG A 113 11.64 7.84 -22.68
N TYR A 114 12.02 6.97 -21.75
CA TYR A 114 12.76 7.39 -20.57
C TYR A 114 14.22 7.70 -20.91
N ILE A 115 14.80 8.69 -20.21
CA ILE A 115 16.21 9.06 -20.31
C ILE A 115 17.10 7.92 -19.82
N LYS A 116 16.62 7.12 -18.86
CA LYS A 116 17.28 5.94 -18.30
C LYS A 116 16.27 4.83 -17.97
N LYS A 117 16.77 3.62 -17.76
CA LYS A 117 15.95 2.52 -17.25
C LYS A 117 15.50 2.78 -15.81
N LEU A 118 14.29 2.32 -15.48
CA LEU A 118 13.65 2.51 -14.16
C LEU A 118 13.97 1.36 -13.18
N GLU A 119 15.17 0.80 -13.21
CA GLU A 119 15.54 -0.39 -12.43
C GLU A 119 15.31 -0.20 -10.92
N HIS A 120 15.75 0.94 -10.37
CA HIS A 120 15.61 1.21 -8.94
C HIS A 120 14.16 1.54 -8.56
N ILE A 121 13.42 2.23 -9.42
CA ILE A 121 11.99 2.51 -9.20
C ILE A 121 11.17 1.21 -9.21
N THR A 122 11.47 0.30 -10.14
CA THR A 122 10.87 -1.04 -10.17
C THR A 122 11.19 -1.82 -8.89
N ALA A 123 12.44 -1.75 -8.41
CA ALA A 123 12.83 -2.39 -7.17
C ALA A 123 12.09 -1.80 -5.95
N MET A 124 11.88 -0.46 -5.92
CA MET A 124 11.09 0.20 -4.88
C MET A 124 9.63 -0.25 -4.90
N GLY A 125 9.00 -0.34 -6.08
CA GLY A 125 7.63 -0.82 -6.21
C GLY A 125 7.44 -2.24 -5.71
N ASN A 126 8.31 -3.17 -6.14
CA ASN A 126 8.30 -4.55 -5.66
C ASN A 126 8.52 -4.65 -4.14
N LEU A 127 9.37 -3.79 -3.60
CA LEU A 127 9.61 -3.73 -2.16
C LEU A 127 8.41 -3.19 -1.40
N ALA A 128 7.73 -2.14 -1.91
CA ALA A 128 6.53 -1.59 -1.33
C ALA A 128 5.39 -2.62 -1.29
N GLU A 129 5.14 -3.31 -2.40
CA GLU A 129 4.17 -4.42 -2.47
C GLU A 129 4.46 -5.48 -1.41
N LYS A 130 5.73 -5.92 -1.31
CA LYS A 130 6.15 -6.89 -0.30
C LYS A 130 5.90 -6.37 1.12
N MET A 131 6.26 -5.12 1.41
CA MET A 131 6.09 -4.52 2.75
C MET A 131 4.61 -4.45 3.14
N VAL A 132 3.72 -4.04 2.23
CA VAL A 132 2.26 -3.99 2.49
C VAL A 132 1.73 -5.39 2.81
N ARG A 133 2.02 -6.37 1.97
CA ARG A 133 1.58 -7.77 2.17
C ARG A 133 2.07 -8.34 3.49
N GLU A 134 3.39 -8.29 3.72
CA GLU A 134 3.99 -8.91 4.90
C GLU A 134 3.59 -8.20 6.21
N SER A 135 3.27 -6.89 6.16
CA SER A 135 2.68 -6.17 7.29
C SER A 135 1.32 -6.75 7.68
N VAL A 136 0.43 -6.95 6.71
CA VAL A 136 -0.88 -7.54 6.95
C VAL A 136 -0.75 -9.00 7.39
N ASP A 137 0.10 -9.80 6.75
CA ASP A 137 0.35 -11.19 7.12
C ASP A 137 0.88 -11.31 8.56
N SER A 138 1.80 -10.42 8.98
CA SER A 138 2.33 -10.39 10.34
C SER A 138 1.25 -10.10 11.37
N PHE A 139 0.35 -9.18 11.05
CA PHE A 139 -0.79 -8.83 11.91
C PHE A 139 -1.79 -9.99 12.01
N ILE A 140 -2.20 -10.58 10.88
CA ILE A 140 -3.17 -11.69 10.84
C ILE A 140 -2.66 -12.91 11.60
N SER A 141 -1.37 -13.24 11.42
CA SER A 141 -0.72 -14.40 12.05
C SER A 141 -0.18 -14.12 13.46
N ASN A 142 -0.24 -12.88 13.94
CA ASN A 142 0.44 -12.43 15.17
C ASN A 142 1.95 -12.80 15.17
N ASN A 143 2.62 -12.62 14.03
CA ASN A 143 4.02 -12.98 13.84
C ASN A 143 4.93 -11.76 14.03
N GLU A 144 5.45 -11.59 15.25
CA GLU A 144 6.35 -10.50 15.61
C GLU A 144 7.68 -10.55 14.85
N ALA A 145 8.19 -11.75 14.54
CA ALA A 145 9.42 -11.90 13.77
C ALA A 145 9.25 -11.32 12.35
N LEU A 146 8.14 -11.66 11.68
CA LEU A 146 7.82 -11.11 10.37
C LEU A 146 7.62 -9.59 10.41
N ALA A 147 6.96 -9.06 11.46
CA ALA A 147 6.82 -7.61 11.63
C ALA A 147 8.19 -6.91 11.73
N ASN A 148 9.13 -7.48 12.48
CA ASN A 148 10.49 -6.94 12.57
C ASN A 148 11.27 -7.05 11.26
N GLU A 149 11.04 -8.10 10.47
CA GLU A 149 11.62 -8.20 9.12
C GLU A 149 11.11 -7.09 8.20
N VAL A 150 9.80 -6.79 8.25
CA VAL A 150 9.21 -5.68 7.46
C VAL A 150 9.79 -4.34 7.89
N ILE A 151 9.93 -4.09 9.19
CA ILE A 151 10.57 -2.85 9.69
C ILE A 151 12.00 -2.71 9.12
N ALA A 152 12.76 -3.80 9.05
CA ALA A 152 14.11 -3.78 8.49
C ALA A 152 14.15 -3.58 6.95
N LEU A 153 13.01 -3.71 6.24
CA LEU A 153 12.93 -3.39 4.81
C LEU A 153 12.89 -1.89 4.54
N ASP A 154 12.52 -1.08 5.52
CA ASP A 154 12.48 0.38 5.42
C ASP A 154 13.86 0.97 5.09
N ASP A 155 14.91 0.48 5.74
CA ASP A 155 16.30 0.88 5.45
C ASP A 155 16.67 0.64 3.97
N LYS A 156 16.17 -0.45 3.37
CA LYS A 156 16.40 -0.76 1.95
C LYS A 156 15.61 0.16 1.04
N MET A 157 14.40 0.54 1.44
CA MET A 157 13.58 1.52 0.71
C MET A 157 14.27 2.88 0.69
N ASP A 158 14.78 3.31 1.83
CA ASP A 158 15.52 4.56 1.98
C ASP A 158 16.79 4.58 1.11
N ASP A 159 17.56 3.50 1.09
CA ASP A 159 18.75 3.37 0.25
C ASP A 159 18.42 3.45 -1.25
N LEU A 160 17.33 2.81 -1.69
CA LEU A 160 16.85 2.90 -3.07
C LEU A 160 16.40 4.32 -3.40
N PHE A 161 15.65 4.96 -2.52
CA PHE A 161 15.21 6.35 -2.69
C PHE A 161 16.40 7.31 -2.83
N LEU A 162 17.40 7.19 -1.94
CA LEU A 162 18.61 8.00 -2.00
C LEU A 162 19.40 7.77 -3.31
N THR A 163 19.40 6.52 -3.79
CA THR A 163 20.05 6.19 -5.07
C THR A 163 19.35 6.85 -6.24
N VAL A 164 18.01 6.72 -6.33
CA VAL A 164 17.19 7.37 -7.37
C VAL A 164 17.40 8.89 -7.34
N LYS A 165 17.34 9.49 -6.16
CA LYS A 165 17.56 10.92 -5.98
C LYS A 165 18.92 11.38 -6.50
N LYS A 166 20.01 10.64 -6.19
CA LYS A 166 21.36 10.95 -6.69
C LYS A 166 21.43 10.85 -8.22
N GLU A 167 20.87 9.80 -8.78
CA GLU A 167 20.84 9.59 -10.23
C GLU A 167 20.10 10.70 -10.97
N LEU A 168 18.94 11.15 -10.45
CA LEU A 168 18.18 12.24 -11.04
C LEU A 168 18.98 13.56 -10.98
N ILE A 169 19.63 13.86 -9.86
CA ILE A 169 20.50 15.05 -9.73
C ILE A 169 21.63 15.02 -10.77
N GLU A 170 22.27 13.86 -10.98
CA GLU A 170 23.35 13.74 -11.98
C GLU A 170 22.83 13.87 -13.43
N LEU A 171 21.62 13.40 -13.72
CA LEU A 171 20.99 13.60 -15.03
C LEU A 171 20.70 15.09 -15.29
N ILE A 172 20.16 15.80 -14.32
CA ILE A 172 19.86 17.24 -14.43
C ILE A 172 21.17 18.05 -14.55
N LYS A 173 22.22 17.69 -13.84
CA LYS A 173 23.54 18.36 -13.97
C LYS A 173 24.17 18.16 -15.36
N LYS A 174 23.93 17.01 -16.01
CA LYS A 174 24.44 16.75 -17.36
C LYS A 174 23.72 17.56 -18.42
N ASP A 175 22.42 17.72 -18.27
CA ASP A 175 21.57 18.50 -19.16
C ASP A 175 20.40 19.08 -18.34
N GLY A 176 20.35 20.42 -18.24
CA GLY A 176 19.31 21.11 -17.48
C GLY A 176 17.90 20.86 -18.00
N ALA A 177 17.74 20.53 -19.29
CA ALA A 177 16.46 20.17 -19.88
C ALA A 177 15.88 18.84 -19.33
N ASN A 178 16.67 18.04 -18.64
CA ASN A 178 16.19 16.83 -17.97
C ASN A 178 15.40 17.12 -16.68
N GLY A 179 15.31 18.38 -16.28
CA GLY A 179 14.57 18.79 -15.08
C GLY A 179 13.14 19.26 -15.34
N ASP A 180 12.76 19.39 -16.61
CA ASP A 180 11.42 19.76 -17.07
C ASP A 180 10.57 18.49 -17.28
#